data_d1cdafc897d869ac39d224facdef1fc5
#
_entry.id   d1cdafc897d869ac39d224facdef1fc5
#
_cell.length_a   1.000
_cell.length_b   1.000
_cell.length_c   1.000
_cell.angle_alpha   90.00
_cell.angle_beta   90.00
_cell.angle_gamma   90.00
#
_symmetry.space_group_name_H-M   'P 1'
#
loop_
_entity.id
_entity.type
_entity.pdbx_description
1 polymer ?
#
loop_
_entity_poly.entity_id
_entity_poly.type
_entity_poly.pdbx_seq_one_letter_code
_entity_poly.pdbx_strand_id
1 'polypeptide(L)'
;MNMNNICFYDFETTGVNPHTAQPTQLAAVIIHGRKLEILPNSMFCSYIRPIFDEDECKKFGLQPVTQEVLDKTHIKKEDLKQAPSLKSVWGEFIQYINRHNPK
;
A
#
# COMPACT_ATOMS: atom_id res chain seq x y z
N MET A 1 3.63 -2.79 -32.51
CA MET A 1 4.31 -2.47 -31.24
C MET A 1 3.44 -2.88 -30.06
N ASN A 2 4.02 -3.67 -29.18
CA ASN A 2 3.32 -4.06 -27.96
C ASN A 2 3.54 -3.01 -26.88
N MET A 3 2.44 -2.59 -26.29
CA MET A 3 2.48 -1.67 -25.17
C MET A 3 2.27 -2.47 -23.90
N ASN A 4 3.18 -2.32 -22.95
CA ASN A 4 3.01 -2.95 -21.66
C ASN A 4 1.87 -2.29 -20.90
N ASN A 5 1.24 -3.06 -20.02
CA ASN A 5 0.27 -2.48 -19.10
C ASN A 5 0.99 -1.56 -18.10
N ILE A 6 0.27 -0.60 -17.58
CA ILE A 6 0.80 0.39 -16.63
C ILE A 6 0.13 0.14 -15.29
N CYS A 7 0.94 -0.01 -14.26
CA CYS A 7 0.44 -0.14 -12.90
C CYS A 7 0.52 1.22 -12.20
N PHE A 8 -0.63 1.73 -11.80
CA PHE A 8 -0.71 2.91 -10.94
C PHE A 8 -0.92 2.43 -9.51
N TYR A 9 -0.09 2.90 -8.60
CA TYR A 9 -0.22 2.50 -7.19
C TYR A 9 0.02 3.70 -6.28
N ASP A 10 -0.51 3.59 -5.07
CA ASP A 10 -0.40 4.63 -4.08
C ASP A 10 -0.39 4.01 -2.69
N PHE A 11 0.39 4.61 -1.79
CA PHE A 11 0.44 4.22 -0.38
C PHE A 11 -0.22 5.28 0.48
N GLU A 12 -0.99 4.83 1.48
CA GLU A 12 -1.30 5.65 2.64
C GLU A 12 -0.25 5.36 3.70
N THR A 13 0.19 6.38 4.43
CA THR A 13 1.29 6.25 5.39
C THR A 13 1.00 7.00 6.69
N THR A 14 1.85 6.79 7.70
CA THR A 14 1.71 7.46 9.00
C THR A 14 2.21 8.90 9.00
N GLY A 15 2.88 9.36 7.96
CA GLY A 15 3.39 10.72 7.90
C GLY A 15 3.92 11.09 6.54
N VAL A 16 4.46 12.30 6.43
CA VAL A 16 4.92 12.84 5.15
C VAL A 16 6.41 12.64 4.88
N ASN A 17 7.17 12.26 5.89
CA ASN A 17 8.60 12.04 5.74
C ASN A 17 8.85 10.59 5.27
N PRO A 18 9.35 10.38 4.04
CA PRO A 18 9.53 9.03 3.52
C PRO A 18 10.57 8.19 4.29
N HIS A 19 11.44 8.81 5.06
CA HIS A 19 12.43 8.07 5.85
C HIS A 19 11.88 7.53 7.16
N THR A 20 10.77 8.08 7.64
CA THR A 20 10.21 7.69 8.94
C THR A 20 8.78 7.17 8.85
N ALA A 21 8.06 7.48 7.79
CA ALA A 21 6.66 7.08 7.64
C ALA A 21 6.54 5.57 7.44
N GLN A 22 5.52 5.00 8.06
CA GLN A 22 5.18 3.59 7.87
C GLN A 22 4.00 3.48 6.89
N PRO A 23 4.04 2.56 5.93
CA PRO A 23 2.89 2.33 5.07
C PRO A 23 1.75 1.67 5.84
N THR A 24 0.52 2.10 5.59
CA THR A 24 -0.68 1.57 6.21
C THR A 24 -1.66 0.98 5.21
N GLN A 25 -1.52 1.33 3.94
CA GLN A 25 -2.39 0.80 2.89
C GLN A 25 -1.67 0.91 1.55
N LEU A 26 -1.85 -0.10 0.73
CA LEU A 26 -1.37 -0.09 -0.67
C LEU A 26 -2.56 -0.34 -1.56
N ALA A 27 -2.79 0.56 -2.50
CA ALA A 27 -3.82 0.42 -3.51
C ALA A 27 -3.20 0.53 -4.90
N ALA A 28 -3.73 -0.23 -5.85
CA ALA A 28 -3.21 -0.23 -7.20
C ALA A 28 -4.28 -0.58 -8.22
N VAL A 29 -4.05 -0.18 -9.45
CA VAL A 29 -4.90 -0.52 -10.57
C VAL A 29 -4.04 -0.66 -11.81
N ILE A 30 -4.43 -1.54 -12.72
CA ILE A 30 -3.71 -1.76 -13.97
C ILE A 30 -4.48 -1.10 -15.10
N ILE A 31 -3.77 -0.34 -15.92
CA ILE A 31 -4.32 0.33 -17.08
C ILE A 31 -3.69 -0.26 -18.33
N HIS A 32 -4.51 -0.51 -19.36
CA HIS A 32 -4.01 -0.96 -20.64
C HIS A 32 -3.15 0.16 -21.26
N GLY A 33 -1.88 -0.14 -21.53
CA GLY A 33 -0.93 0.89 -21.95
C GLY A 33 -1.27 1.57 -23.28
N ARG A 34 -2.02 0.90 -24.14
CA ARG A 34 -2.39 1.43 -25.44
C ARG A 34 -3.71 2.20 -25.38
N LYS A 35 -4.72 1.60 -24.75
CA LYS A 35 -6.07 2.19 -24.71
C LYS A 35 -6.26 3.15 -23.54
N LEU A 36 -5.39 3.08 -22.57
CA LEU A 36 -5.48 3.89 -21.34
C LEU A 36 -6.79 3.64 -20.58
N GLU A 37 -7.26 2.41 -20.62
CA GLU A 37 -8.46 1.96 -19.91
C GLU A 37 -8.07 1.05 -18.77
N ILE A 38 -8.83 1.13 -17.68
CA ILE A 38 -8.62 0.24 -16.53
C ILE A 38 -8.98 -1.19 -16.94
N LEU A 39 -8.07 -2.12 -16.69
CA LEU A 39 -8.34 -3.54 -16.95
C LEU A 39 -9.39 -4.06 -15.96
N PRO A 40 -10.36 -4.86 -16.42
CA PRO A 40 -11.34 -5.45 -15.52
C PRO A 40 -10.68 -6.30 -14.45
N ASN A 41 -11.20 -6.23 -13.23
CA ASN A 41 -10.74 -7.04 -12.10
C ASN A 41 -9.24 -6.87 -11.80
N SER A 42 -8.71 -5.67 -12.07
CA SER A 42 -7.29 -5.38 -11.85
C SER A 42 -7.04 -4.53 -10.61
N MET A 43 -8.03 -4.30 -9.78
CA MET A 43 -7.83 -3.51 -8.58
C MET A 43 -7.16 -4.34 -7.49
N PHE A 44 -6.16 -3.76 -6.84
CA PHE A 44 -5.52 -4.31 -5.67
C PHE A 44 -5.65 -3.29 -4.54
N CYS A 45 -6.04 -3.74 -3.36
CA CYS A 45 -6.11 -2.87 -2.21
C CYS A 45 -5.92 -3.69 -0.94
N SER A 46 -4.96 -3.32 -0.11
CA SER A 46 -4.70 -4.01 1.14
C SER A 46 -4.23 -3.04 2.20
N TYR A 47 -4.77 -3.17 3.41
CA TYR A 47 -4.17 -2.53 4.57
C TYR A 47 -2.86 -3.23 4.90
N ILE A 48 -1.98 -2.49 5.58
CA ILE A 48 -0.67 -2.99 5.99
C ILE A 48 -0.54 -2.72 7.49
N ARG A 49 -0.14 -3.74 8.25
CA ARG A 49 0.00 -3.60 9.69
C ARG A 49 1.28 -2.82 10.04
N PRO A 50 1.16 -1.63 10.62
CA PRO A 50 2.33 -0.89 11.08
C PRO A 50 2.75 -1.33 12.47
N ILE A 51 3.89 -0.80 12.94
CA ILE A 51 4.30 -0.93 14.33
C ILE A 51 3.54 0.13 15.14
N PHE A 52 2.80 -0.30 16.17
CA PHE A 52 2.01 0.59 17.01
C PHE A 52 2.74 1.03 18.27
N ASP A 53 3.64 0.19 18.79
CA ASP A 53 4.35 0.47 20.03
C ASP A 53 5.24 1.68 19.85
N GLU A 54 5.04 2.71 20.69
CA GLU A 54 5.79 3.95 20.56
C GLU A 54 7.29 3.77 20.82
N ASP A 55 7.64 2.87 21.75
CA ASP A 55 9.05 2.60 22.06
C ASP A 55 9.73 1.89 20.88
N GLU A 56 9.05 0.95 20.25
CA GLU A 56 9.56 0.29 19.06
C GLU A 56 9.71 1.27 17.92
N CYS A 57 8.73 2.17 17.74
CA CYS A 57 8.81 3.19 16.71
C CYS A 57 10.04 4.07 16.92
N LYS A 58 10.31 4.50 18.16
CA LYS A 58 11.49 5.29 18.48
C LYS A 58 12.76 4.52 18.19
N LYS A 59 12.78 3.24 18.56
CA LYS A 59 13.96 2.39 18.37
C LYS A 59 14.36 2.28 16.90
N PHE A 60 13.36 2.18 16.02
CA PHE A 60 13.60 2.01 14.59
C PHE A 60 13.50 3.31 13.79
N GLY A 61 13.30 4.44 14.47
CA GLY A 61 13.18 5.72 13.80
C GLY A 61 11.93 5.86 12.94
N LEU A 62 10.84 5.25 13.39
CA LEU A 62 9.58 5.24 12.64
C LEU A 62 8.55 6.18 13.26
N GLN A 63 7.71 6.74 12.41
CA GLN A 63 6.61 7.58 12.85
C GLN A 63 5.45 6.71 13.33
N PRO A 64 4.94 6.93 14.55
CA PRO A 64 3.84 6.13 15.06
C PRO A 64 2.51 6.45 14.38
N VAL A 65 1.56 5.55 14.53
CA VAL A 65 0.18 5.78 14.08
C VAL A 65 -0.49 6.72 15.07
N THR A 66 -0.94 7.88 14.59
CA THR A 66 -1.64 8.86 15.42
C THR A 66 -3.12 8.87 15.07
N GLN A 67 -3.95 9.37 15.99
CA GLN A 67 -5.37 9.54 15.71
C GLN A 67 -5.58 10.48 14.53
N GLU A 68 -4.75 11.51 14.40
CA GLU A 68 -4.82 12.43 13.27
C GLU A 68 -4.66 11.70 11.93
N VAL A 69 -3.70 10.79 11.85
CA VAL A 69 -3.48 9.99 10.64
C VAL A 69 -4.69 9.10 10.35
N LEU A 70 -5.22 8.44 11.38
CA LEU A 70 -6.39 7.59 11.22
C LEU A 70 -7.60 8.38 10.71
N ASP A 71 -7.78 9.58 11.24
CA ASP A 71 -8.87 10.45 10.82
C ASP A 71 -8.70 10.91 9.38
N LYS A 72 -7.50 11.30 9.00
CA LYS A 72 -7.21 11.76 7.63
C LYS A 72 -7.37 10.67 6.58
N THR A 73 -6.96 9.46 6.92
CA THR A 73 -7.01 8.34 5.96
C THR A 73 -8.32 7.57 6.03
N HIS A 74 -9.18 7.87 7.01
CA HIS A 74 -10.44 7.17 7.26
C HIS A 74 -10.25 5.67 7.49
N ILE A 75 -9.10 5.31 8.08
CA ILE A 75 -8.78 3.91 8.40
C ILE A 75 -9.00 3.70 9.90
N LYS A 76 -9.60 2.57 10.25
CA LYS A 76 -9.81 2.21 11.65
C LYS A 76 -8.59 1.50 12.21
N LYS A 77 -8.24 1.81 13.45
CA LYS A 77 -7.09 1.21 14.11
C LYS A 77 -7.18 -0.31 14.17
N GLU A 78 -8.38 -0.84 14.46
CA GLU A 78 -8.60 -2.28 14.51
C GLU A 78 -8.29 -2.98 13.19
N ASP A 79 -8.64 -2.32 12.09
CA ASP A 79 -8.37 -2.87 10.76
C ASP A 79 -6.88 -2.94 10.48
N LEU A 80 -6.11 -1.96 10.93
CA LEU A 80 -4.66 -1.99 10.80
C LEU A 80 -4.02 -3.05 11.68
N LYS A 81 -4.54 -3.23 12.90
CA LYS A 81 -4.00 -4.24 13.82
C LYS A 81 -4.18 -5.66 13.28
N GLN A 82 -5.23 -5.89 12.52
CA GLN A 82 -5.54 -7.19 11.93
C GLN A 82 -4.97 -7.36 10.52
N ALA A 83 -4.37 -6.32 9.97
CA ALA A 83 -3.87 -6.34 8.62
C ALA A 83 -2.62 -7.21 8.49
N PRO A 84 -2.34 -7.72 7.28
CA PRO A 84 -1.10 -8.45 7.05
C PRO A 84 0.11 -7.53 7.13
N SER A 85 1.27 -8.12 7.34
CA SER A 85 2.53 -7.38 7.40
C SER A 85 2.89 -6.80 6.04
N LEU A 86 3.76 -5.78 6.04
CA LEU A 86 4.27 -5.22 4.80
C LEU A 86 4.91 -6.29 3.90
N LYS A 87 5.65 -7.21 4.51
CA LYS A 87 6.29 -8.29 3.76
C LYS A 87 5.26 -9.14 3.01
N SER A 88 4.16 -9.50 3.68
CA SER A 88 3.09 -10.27 3.06
C SER A 88 2.40 -9.51 1.95
N VAL A 89 2.06 -8.25 2.20
CA VAL A 89 1.38 -7.40 1.21
C VAL A 89 2.27 -7.18 -0.01
N TRP A 90 3.56 -6.95 0.21
CA TRP A 90 4.50 -6.75 -0.88
C TRP A 90 4.61 -8.00 -1.77
N GLY A 91 4.66 -9.19 -1.14
CA GLY A 91 4.67 -10.44 -1.88
C GLY A 91 3.42 -10.61 -2.73
N GLU A 92 2.25 -10.32 -2.17
CA GLU A 92 1.00 -10.38 -2.92
C GLU A 92 0.95 -9.34 -4.04
N PHE A 93 1.49 -8.15 -3.79
CA PHE A 93 1.54 -7.10 -4.79
C PHE A 93 2.40 -7.50 -6.00
N ILE A 94 3.55 -8.13 -5.75
CA ILE A 94 4.41 -8.63 -6.83
C ILE A 94 3.68 -9.69 -7.65
N GLN A 95 2.97 -10.60 -7.00
CA GLN A 95 2.17 -11.61 -7.72
C GLN A 95 1.07 -10.96 -8.54
N TYR A 96 0.43 -9.93 -7.99
CA TYR A 96 -0.60 -9.17 -8.68
C TYR A 96 -0.04 -8.51 -9.95
N ILE A 97 1.12 -7.88 -9.85
CA ILE A 97 1.77 -7.27 -11.01
C ILE A 97 2.06 -8.33 -12.07
N ASN A 98 2.61 -9.46 -11.66
CA ASN A 98 2.95 -10.53 -12.59
C ASN A 98 1.73 -11.09 -13.31
N ARG A 99 0.59 -11.19 -12.62
CA ARG A 99 -0.65 -11.66 -13.22
C ARG A 99 -1.20 -10.72 -14.28
N HIS A 100 -1.03 -9.42 -14.07
CA HIS A 100 -1.65 -8.40 -14.92
C HIS A 100 -0.69 -7.75 -15.90
N ASN A 101 0.56 -8.14 -15.87
CA ASN A 101 1.56 -7.65 -16.83
C ASN A 101 2.32 -8.82 -17.43
N PRO A 102 1.65 -9.61 -18.25
CA PRO A 102 2.26 -10.82 -18.78
C PRO A 102 3.29 -10.56 -19.87
N LYS A 103 3.81 -9.46 -19.97
CA LYS A 103 4.79 -9.13 -20.99
C LYS A 103 4.28 -9.30 -22.37
#